data_8f4163d1a5ec6afe91b13a580820ba2c
#
_entry.id   8f4163d1a5ec6afe91b13a580820ba2c
#
_cell.length_a   1.000
_cell.length_b   1.000
_cell.length_c   1.000
_cell.angle_alpha   90.00
_cell.angle_beta   90.00
_cell.angle_gamma   90.00
#
_symmetry.space_group_name_H-M   'P 1'
#
loop_
_entity.id
_entity.type
_entity.pdbx_description
1 polymer ?
#
loop_
_entity_poly.entity_id
_entity_poly.type
_entity_poly.pdbx_seq_one_letter_code
_entity_poly.pdbx_strand_id
1 'polypeptide(L)'
;MVFTLLKVLGWIIALTPEWILHALTLVIAELIYWASPKRRRLILSNLHHVYPDKPGIWHTKMAKTCLRRLTETGFLSLATPYLSDKRIRKIAHLSNNYKTWLTQTSAKTKDEQKPVVYVGMHLALWESLTWLPLLSPVKIPEYGIIFRPLDSEKADDYVRTTRGRFGMKLLSRKEGFAQAMRILRDKGCIGILIDQNAGMQGALTTFLGRVCSTTELPAVLATKFNADIRTFFPRRTGFWRATFDSEPIIHDGTSQGITIAINQWLEKALEDENLSAAWLWGHDRWRHQDMPSKRLRLESKRDLLSDELKLRNLENLPRNTRLWIRMPNWLGDVVMALPLIRAIRKARPDAEIHLLAKGSFAHLLDKVGCADYVHALPKQNISYFKSFWRLRKTYPDVWICLTNSVRGDIEAWLTRCPQRFGIKRVSNSRPLLTHTFNVPASFDESKHHQTELWNQFLAHFGLLENPVTTPIFSTAHNAQGPIALLPGSENSPEKRWPVDYFRKLIQLRPTDQFVILGTPTDVPIADAIAANMDNRVTNQCGKTTLLGFAEELSKCRLVISNDSGGLHLANALGVPVIGLYGPTNPVRTGPVFSSPFILAQPVGCPATGGKPLSELTPEAVNALILT
;
A
#
# COMPACT_ATOMS: atom_id res chain seq x y z
N MET A 1 -26.20 -33.33 8.59
CA MET A 1 -26.83 -32.50 9.64
C MET A 1 -26.84 -31.01 9.29
N VAL A 2 -25.72 -30.30 9.13
CA VAL A 2 -25.67 -28.86 8.82
C VAL A 2 -26.46 -28.50 7.57
N PHE A 3 -26.30 -29.26 6.50
CA PHE A 3 -26.97 -29.02 5.22
C PHE A 3 -28.50 -29.19 5.27
N THR A 4 -28.98 -30.20 6.02
CA THR A 4 -30.42 -30.39 6.27
C THR A 4 -30.99 -29.23 7.06
N LEU A 5 -30.24 -28.74 8.08
CA LEU A 5 -30.61 -27.58 8.86
C LEU A 5 -30.75 -26.32 7.99
N LEU A 6 -29.81 -26.09 7.05
CA LEU A 6 -29.88 -24.95 6.11
C LEU A 6 -31.11 -25.01 5.20
N LYS A 7 -31.50 -26.21 4.75
CA LYS A 7 -32.72 -26.40 3.96
C LYS A 7 -33.99 -26.06 4.77
N VAL A 8 -34.09 -26.58 6.00
CA VAL A 8 -35.21 -26.27 6.90
C VAL A 8 -35.27 -24.77 7.20
N LEU A 9 -34.10 -24.16 7.51
CA LEU A 9 -34.01 -22.73 7.75
C LEU A 9 -34.48 -21.92 6.51
N GLY A 10 -34.04 -22.30 5.32
CA GLY A 10 -34.47 -21.67 4.07
C GLY A 10 -35.98 -21.76 3.84
N TRP A 11 -36.58 -22.91 4.14
CA TRP A 11 -38.03 -23.09 4.07
C TRP A 11 -38.76 -22.20 5.09
N ILE A 12 -38.30 -22.14 6.34
CA ILE A 12 -38.86 -21.24 7.38
C ILE A 12 -38.76 -19.78 6.92
N ILE A 13 -37.59 -19.34 6.43
CA ILE A 13 -37.41 -17.97 5.94
C ILE A 13 -38.37 -17.68 4.79
N ALA A 14 -38.59 -18.63 3.87
CA ALA A 14 -39.52 -18.45 2.76
C ALA A 14 -40.97 -18.25 3.21
N LEU A 15 -41.38 -18.83 4.34
CA LEU A 15 -42.72 -18.69 4.91
C LEU A 15 -42.86 -17.47 5.85
N THR A 16 -41.74 -16.96 6.37
CA THR A 16 -41.74 -15.84 7.32
C THR A 16 -42.17 -14.53 6.63
N PRO A 17 -43.05 -13.73 7.24
CA PRO A 17 -43.40 -12.41 6.72
C PRO A 17 -42.20 -11.48 6.54
N GLU A 18 -42.18 -10.74 5.44
CA GLU A 18 -41.04 -9.88 5.08
C GLU A 18 -40.70 -8.81 6.14
N TRP A 19 -41.71 -8.30 6.86
CA TRP A 19 -41.43 -7.32 7.91
C TRP A 19 -40.65 -7.91 9.10
N ILE A 20 -40.90 -9.18 9.46
CA ILE A 20 -40.14 -9.89 10.50
C ILE A 20 -38.69 -10.10 10.01
N LEU A 21 -38.52 -10.58 8.77
CA LEU A 21 -37.20 -10.76 8.20
C LEU A 21 -36.42 -9.44 8.14
N HIS A 22 -37.10 -8.36 7.78
CA HIS A 22 -36.49 -7.02 7.78
C HIS A 22 -36.03 -6.60 9.19
N ALA A 23 -36.86 -6.78 10.20
CA ALA A 23 -36.48 -6.51 11.60
C ALA A 23 -35.28 -7.38 12.03
N LEU A 24 -35.28 -8.67 11.67
CA LEU A 24 -34.16 -9.57 11.95
C LEU A 24 -32.86 -9.12 11.30
N THR A 25 -32.90 -8.56 10.06
CA THR A 25 -31.67 -8.05 9.43
C THR A 25 -31.04 -6.91 10.23
N LEU A 26 -31.82 -6.08 10.91
CA LEU A 26 -31.31 -5.00 11.73
C LEU A 26 -30.54 -5.55 12.95
N VAL A 27 -31.13 -6.53 13.62
CA VAL A 27 -30.52 -7.16 14.82
C VAL A 27 -29.26 -7.95 14.44
N ILE A 28 -29.38 -8.81 13.43
CA ILE A 28 -28.27 -9.67 13.01
C ILE A 28 -27.09 -8.84 12.48
N ALA A 29 -27.35 -7.80 11.70
CA ALA A 29 -26.28 -6.92 11.19
C ALA A 29 -25.56 -6.19 12.34
N GLU A 30 -26.29 -5.75 13.36
CA GLU A 30 -25.69 -5.13 14.54
C GLU A 30 -24.83 -6.14 15.31
N LEU A 31 -25.32 -7.36 15.50
CA LEU A 31 -24.56 -8.44 16.14
C LEU A 31 -23.29 -8.76 15.35
N ILE A 32 -23.36 -8.90 14.03
CA ILE A 32 -22.19 -9.16 13.15
C ILE A 32 -21.18 -8.00 13.27
N TYR A 33 -21.65 -6.76 13.28
CA TYR A 33 -20.80 -5.57 13.40
C TYR A 33 -19.97 -5.59 14.69
N TRP A 34 -20.54 -6.00 15.80
CA TRP A 34 -19.84 -6.04 17.09
C TRP A 34 -19.05 -7.34 17.31
N ALA A 35 -19.58 -8.48 16.90
CA ALA A 35 -18.95 -9.78 17.08
C ALA A 35 -17.78 -10.05 16.14
N SER A 36 -17.67 -9.32 15.02
CA SER A 36 -16.64 -9.55 14.00
C SER A 36 -15.68 -8.36 13.83
N PRO A 37 -14.78 -8.07 14.79
CA PRO A 37 -13.93 -6.88 14.77
C PRO A 37 -12.98 -6.82 13.57
N LYS A 38 -12.50 -7.96 13.07
CA LYS A 38 -11.66 -8.04 11.85
C LYS A 38 -12.43 -7.60 10.62
N ARG A 39 -13.65 -8.14 10.42
CA ARG A 39 -14.51 -7.78 9.27
C ARG A 39 -14.97 -6.33 9.34
N ARG A 40 -15.39 -5.88 10.53
CA ARG A 40 -15.72 -4.47 10.77
C ARG A 40 -14.58 -3.54 10.37
N ARG A 41 -13.33 -3.85 10.80
CA ARG A 41 -12.17 -3.05 10.44
C ARG A 41 -11.95 -3.03 8.94
N LEU A 42 -12.07 -4.16 8.24
CA LEU A 42 -11.92 -4.24 6.78
C LEU A 42 -12.93 -3.34 6.07
N ILE A 43 -14.22 -3.44 6.41
CA ILE A 43 -15.27 -2.60 5.82
C ILE A 43 -14.98 -1.11 6.07
N LEU A 44 -14.67 -0.73 7.32
CA LEU A 44 -14.39 0.66 7.67
C LEU A 44 -13.13 1.18 6.99
N SER A 45 -12.08 0.35 6.88
CA SER A 45 -10.85 0.68 6.16
C SER A 45 -11.14 0.94 4.68
N ASN A 46 -11.84 0.03 4.00
CA ASN A 46 -12.21 0.19 2.60
C ASN A 46 -13.03 1.46 2.37
N LEU A 47 -14.04 1.71 3.20
CA LEU A 47 -14.84 2.93 3.13
C LEU A 47 -14.02 4.20 3.36
N HIS A 48 -13.10 4.18 4.32
CA HIS A 48 -12.25 5.34 4.63
C HIS A 48 -11.24 5.65 3.52
N HIS A 49 -10.73 4.62 2.82
CA HIS A 49 -9.84 4.84 1.68
C HIS A 49 -10.58 5.40 0.46
N VAL A 50 -11.81 4.94 0.25
CA VAL A 50 -12.62 5.38 -0.92
C VAL A 50 -13.30 6.73 -0.68
N TYR A 51 -13.74 6.99 0.54
CA TYR A 51 -14.46 8.22 0.91
C TYR A 51 -13.75 8.94 2.08
N PRO A 52 -12.51 9.40 1.90
CA PRO A 52 -11.70 9.98 3.00
C PRO A 52 -12.34 11.24 3.61
N ASP A 53 -13.08 12.01 2.79
CA ASP A 53 -13.69 13.28 3.19
C ASP A 53 -15.01 13.10 3.97
N LYS A 54 -15.57 11.89 4.00
CA LYS A 54 -16.81 11.64 4.75
C LYS A 54 -16.51 11.49 6.25
N PRO A 55 -17.39 11.99 7.13
CA PRO A 55 -17.18 11.88 8.57
C PRO A 55 -17.27 10.43 9.07
N GLY A 56 -16.59 10.09 10.17
CA GLY A 56 -16.56 8.74 10.72
C GLY A 56 -17.93 8.16 11.09
N ILE A 57 -18.92 9.03 11.39
CA ILE A 57 -20.31 8.60 11.62
C ILE A 57 -20.95 8.08 10.32
N TRP A 58 -20.64 8.70 9.18
CA TRP A 58 -21.10 8.24 7.86
C TRP A 58 -20.52 6.86 7.54
N HIS A 59 -19.20 6.66 7.73
CA HIS A 59 -18.56 5.35 7.52
C HIS A 59 -19.19 4.25 8.37
N THR A 60 -19.49 4.55 9.63
CA THR A 60 -20.15 3.62 10.55
C THR A 60 -21.56 3.27 10.08
N LYS A 61 -22.34 4.28 9.68
CA LYS A 61 -23.69 4.09 9.14
C LYS A 61 -23.68 3.25 7.86
N MET A 62 -22.77 3.57 6.94
CA MET A 62 -22.58 2.84 5.67
C MET A 62 -22.18 1.38 5.94
N ALA A 63 -21.22 1.12 6.83
CA ALA A 63 -20.80 -0.23 7.19
C ALA A 63 -21.94 -1.07 7.77
N LYS A 64 -22.75 -0.51 8.68
CA LYS A 64 -23.92 -1.18 9.23
C LYS A 64 -25.00 -1.43 8.17
N THR A 65 -25.23 -0.47 7.28
CA THR A 65 -26.17 -0.64 6.16
C THR A 65 -25.72 -1.73 5.21
N CYS A 66 -24.43 -1.78 4.85
CA CYS A 66 -23.87 -2.88 4.06
C CYS A 66 -24.11 -4.25 4.71
N LEU A 67 -23.87 -4.39 6.02
CA LEU A 67 -24.13 -5.64 6.73
C LEU A 67 -25.62 -6.03 6.73
N ARG A 68 -26.54 -5.05 6.84
CA ARG A 68 -27.99 -5.29 6.71
C ARG A 68 -28.34 -5.83 5.33
N ARG A 69 -27.80 -5.22 4.26
CA ARG A 69 -28.00 -5.67 2.87
C ARG A 69 -27.44 -7.06 2.63
N LEU A 70 -26.27 -7.36 3.21
CA LEU A 70 -25.66 -8.69 3.11
C LEU A 70 -26.52 -9.75 3.84
N THR A 71 -27.07 -9.44 5.02
CA THR A 71 -27.98 -10.33 5.75
C THR A 71 -29.27 -10.55 4.98
N GLU A 72 -29.84 -9.48 4.40
CA GLU A 72 -31.03 -9.53 3.52
C GLU A 72 -30.79 -10.46 2.34
N THR A 73 -29.62 -10.35 1.69
CA THR A 73 -29.21 -11.22 0.57
C THR A 73 -29.06 -12.67 1.02
N GLY A 74 -28.46 -12.90 2.21
CA GLY A 74 -28.35 -14.24 2.78
C GLY A 74 -29.72 -14.91 3.02
N PHE A 75 -30.68 -14.15 3.54
CA PHE A 75 -32.06 -14.65 3.68
C PHE A 75 -32.69 -14.99 2.33
N LEU A 76 -32.52 -14.12 1.32
CA LEU A 76 -33.06 -14.39 -0.01
C LEU A 76 -32.42 -15.63 -0.64
N SER A 77 -31.09 -15.79 -0.51
CA SER A 77 -30.37 -16.94 -1.03
C SER A 77 -30.90 -18.27 -0.46
N LEU A 78 -31.14 -18.30 0.86
CA LEU A 78 -31.71 -19.46 1.53
C LEU A 78 -33.16 -19.73 1.15
N ALA A 79 -33.97 -18.68 0.98
CA ALA A 79 -35.40 -18.79 0.64
C ALA A 79 -35.65 -19.12 -0.83
N THR A 80 -34.76 -18.73 -1.76
CA THR A 80 -34.95 -18.84 -3.23
C THR A 80 -35.47 -20.19 -3.70
N PRO A 81 -34.98 -21.36 -3.21
CA PRO A 81 -35.49 -22.67 -3.65
C PRO A 81 -36.98 -22.89 -3.37
N TYR A 82 -37.51 -22.19 -2.37
CA TYR A 82 -38.89 -22.37 -1.85
C TYR A 82 -39.84 -21.26 -2.27
N LEU A 83 -39.37 -20.25 -3.00
CA LEU A 83 -40.21 -19.16 -3.50
C LEU A 83 -40.99 -19.60 -4.74
N SER A 84 -42.30 -19.29 -4.79
CA SER A 84 -43.11 -19.47 -6.01
C SER A 84 -42.74 -18.43 -7.07
N ASP A 85 -42.97 -18.75 -8.35
CA ASP A 85 -42.71 -17.84 -9.46
C ASP A 85 -43.48 -16.52 -9.32
N LYS A 86 -44.73 -16.59 -8.82
CA LYS A 86 -45.53 -15.40 -8.50
C LYS A 86 -44.84 -14.53 -7.47
N ARG A 87 -44.24 -15.12 -6.42
CA ARG A 87 -43.51 -14.36 -5.38
C ARG A 87 -42.22 -13.78 -5.93
N ILE A 88 -41.47 -14.53 -6.75
CA ILE A 88 -40.25 -14.03 -7.41
C ILE A 88 -40.56 -12.82 -8.28
N ARG A 89 -41.63 -12.89 -9.12
CA ARG A 89 -42.06 -11.74 -9.94
C ARG A 89 -42.52 -10.52 -9.11
N LYS A 90 -42.91 -10.70 -7.84
CA LYS A 90 -43.22 -9.62 -6.91
C LYS A 90 -41.93 -9.03 -6.30
N ILE A 91 -40.89 -9.84 -6.12
CA ILE A 91 -39.58 -9.42 -5.56
C ILE A 91 -38.77 -8.65 -6.60
N ALA A 92 -38.77 -9.12 -7.86
CA ALA A 92 -37.88 -8.62 -8.89
C ALA A 92 -38.60 -8.42 -10.23
N HIS A 93 -38.28 -7.33 -10.90
CA HIS A 93 -38.78 -7.03 -12.25
C HIS A 93 -37.68 -6.35 -13.08
N LEU A 94 -37.80 -6.42 -14.40
CA LEU A 94 -36.89 -5.73 -15.32
C LEU A 94 -37.35 -4.28 -15.49
N SER A 95 -36.40 -3.35 -15.65
CA SER A 95 -36.69 -1.97 -16.05
C SER A 95 -37.37 -1.94 -17.45
N ASN A 96 -38.10 -0.88 -17.72
CA ASN A 96 -38.75 -0.73 -19.03
C ASN A 96 -37.74 -0.65 -20.16
N ASN A 97 -36.63 0.08 -19.96
CA ASN A 97 -35.55 0.18 -20.94
C ASN A 97 -34.96 -1.19 -21.27
N TYR A 98 -34.71 -2.01 -20.26
CA TYR A 98 -34.15 -3.34 -20.49
C TYR A 98 -35.14 -4.28 -21.15
N LYS A 99 -36.44 -4.23 -20.79
CA LYS A 99 -37.49 -4.99 -21.49
C LYS A 99 -37.57 -4.62 -22.98
N THR A 100 -37.56 -3.32 -23.29
CA THR A 100 -37.59 -2.83 -24.67
C THR A 100 -36.38 -3.33 -25.45
N TRP A 101 -35.17 -3.24 -24.87
CA TRP A 101 -33.95 -3.76 -25.51
C TRP A 101 -34.02 -5.27 -25.78
N LEU A 102 -34.49 -6.07 -24.81
CA LEU A 102 -34.69 -7.53 -24.99
C LEU A 102 -35.65 -7.83 -26.14
N THR A 103 -36.78 -7.14 -26.20
CA THR A 103 -37.79 -7.30 -27.25
C THR A 103 -37.24 -6.95 -28.62
N GLN A 104 -36.55 -5.80 -28.73
CA GLN A 104 -35.92 -5.36 -29.99
C GLN A 104 -34.83 -6.34 -30.45
N THR A 105 -34.01 -6.83 -29.52
CA THR A 105 -32.94 -7.78 -29.85
C THR A 105 -33.50 -9.13 -30.27
N SER A 106 -34.58 -9.61 -29.64
CA SER A 106 -35.21 -10.87 -29.99
C SER A 106 -35.93 -10.83 -31.37
N ALA A 107 -36.29 -9.65 -31.83
CA ALA A 107 -36.93 -9.46 -33.16
C ALA A 107 -35.90 -9.48 -34.31
N LYS A 108 -34.61 -9.38 -34.06
CA LYS A 108 -33.55 -9.49 -35.07
C LYS A 108 -33.38 -10.91 -35.56
N THR A 109 -32.96 -11.07 -36.79
CA THR A 109 -32.57 -12.36 -37.34
C THR A 109 -31.37 -12.94 -36.60
N LYS A 110 -31.14 -14.24 -36.66
CA LYS A 110 -30.04 -14.90 -35.96
C LYS A 110 -28.67 -14.37 -36.40
N ASP A 111 -28.53 -13.95 -37.64
CA ASP A 111 -27.27 -13.40 -38.18
C ASP A 111 -27.01 -11.99 -37.69
N GLU A 112 -28.04 -11.18 -37.48
CA GLU A 112 -27.97 -9.84 -36.96
C GLU A 112 -27.79 -9.80 -35.43
N GLN A 113 -28.10 -10.88 -34.73
CA GLN A 113 -27.91 -10.96 -33.28
C GLN A 113 -26.44 -11.14 -32.95
N LYS A 114 -25.99 -10.36 -31.97
CA LYS A 114 -24.67 -10.53 -31.33
C LYS A 114 -24.81 -11.33 -30.04
N PRO A 115 -23.81 -12.15 -29.70
CA PRO A 115 -23.74 -12.71 -28.35
C PRO A 115 -23.58 -11.58 -27.33
N VAL A 116 -23.90 -11.84 -26.05
CA VAL A 116 -23.86 -10.82 -25.01
C VAL A 116 -23.02 -11.29 -23.85
N VAL A 117 -22.08 -10.44 -23.42
CA VAL A 117 -21.34 -10.62 -22.16
C VAL A 117 -21.92 -9.64 -21.14
N TYR A 118 -22.67 -10.17 -20.19
CA TYR A 118 -23.16 -9.40 -19.06
C TYR A 118 -22.11 -9.29 -17.97
N VAL A 119 -21.85 -8.09 -17.53
CA VAL A 119 -20.97 -7.79 -16.39
C VAL A 119 -21.79 -7.22 -15.24
N GLY A 120 -21.50 -7.69 -14.04
CA GLY A 120 -22.20 -7.27 -12.83
C GLY A 120 -21.28 -7.22 -11.62
N MET A 121 -21.86 -6.82 -10.49
CA MET A 121 -21.18 -6.75 -9.21
C MET A 121 -22.00 -7.43 -8.11
N HIS A 122 -21.35 -7.81 -7.01
CA HIS A 122 -21.99 -8.39 -5.85
C HIS A 122 -22.74 -7.31 -5.03
N LEU A 123 -23.88 -6.87 -5.56
CA LEU A 123 -24.81 -6.00 -4.84
C LEU A 123 -25.76 -6.80 -3.97
N ALA A 124 -26.50 -6.13 -3.09
CA ALA A 124 -27.60 -6.78 -2.40
C ALA A 124 -28.55 -7.45 -3.41
N LEU A 125 -29.00 -8.66 -3.07
CA LEU A 125 -29.89 -9.50 -3.90
C LEU A 125 -29.24 -10.07 -5.18
N TRP A 126 -27.90 -10.16 -5.28
CA TRP A 126 -27.23 -10.70 -6.49
C TRP A 126 -27.66 -12.11 -6.87
N GLU A 127 -28.17 -12.94 -5.93
CA GLU A 127 -28.69 -14.28 -6.25
C GLU A 127 -29.86 -14.23 -7.23
N SER A 128 -30.62 -13.14 -7.23
CA SER A 128 -31.75 -12.94 -8.14
C SER A 128 -31.35 -12.68 -9.59
N LEU A 129 -30.04 -12.48 -9.90
CA LEU A 129 -29.53 -12.45 -11.28
C LEU A 129 -29.87 -13.73 -12.05
N THR A 130 -30.03 -14.86 -11.36
CA THR A 130 -30.40 -16.15 -11.93
C THR A 130 -31.85 -16.22 -12.40
N TRP A 131 -32.68 -15.22 -12.07
CA TRP A 131 -34.10 -15.19 -12.40
C TRP A 131 -34.42 -14.54 -13.75
N LEU A 132 -33.39 -14.04 -14.48
CA LEU A 132 -33.60 -13.37 -15.76
C LEU A 132 -34.48 -14.14 -16.74
N PRO A 133 -34.32 -15.48 -16.94
CA PRO A 133 -35.19 -16.22 -17.87
C PRO A 133 -36.68 -16.23 -17.45
N LEU A 134 -36.96 -16.21 -16.13
CA LEU A 134 -38.33 -16.11 -15.62
C LEU A 134 -38.92 -14.72 -15.79
N LEU A 135 -38.10 -13.66 -15.65
CA LEU A 135 -38.54 -12.25 -15.63
C LEU A 135 -38.64 -11.66 -17.04
N SER A 136 -37.97 -12.23 -18.02
CA SER A 136 -37.93 -11.73 -19.39
C SER A 136 -39.28 -11.82 -20.10
N PRO A 137 -39.67 -10.80 -20.90
CA PRO A 137 -40.86 -10.84 -21.73
C PRO A 137 -40.68 -11.72 -22.96
N VAL A 138 -39.46 -12.10 -23.32
CA VAL A 138 -39.10 -12.90 -24.48
C VAL A 138 -38.23 -14.10 -24.07
N LYS A 139 -38.15 -15.12 -24.91
CA LYS A 139 -37.25 -16.25 -24.68
C LYS A 139 -35.79 -15.76 -24.71
N ILE A 140 -35.09 -15.94 -23.60
CA ILE A 140 -33.65 -15.64 -23.52
C ILE A 140 -32.88 -16.76 -24.26
N PRO A 141 -31.89 -16.44 -25.12
CA PRO A 141 -30.95 -17.42 -25.64
C PRO A 141 -30.24 -18.18 -24.51
N GLU A 142 -29.49 -19.22 -24.84
CA GLU A 142 -28.76 -19.99 -23.82
C GLU A 142 -27.93 -19.03 -22.93
N TYR A 143 -28.14 -19.11 -21.62
CA TYR A 143 -27.53 -18.19 -20.65
C TYR A 143 -26.68 -18.96 -19.64
N GLY A 144 -25.37 -18.64 -19.61
CA GLY A 144 -24.42 -19.20 -18.67
C GLY A 144 -23.89 -18.15 -17.69
N ILE A 145 -23.69 -18.53 -16.43
CA ILE A 145 -22.97 -17.70 -15.44
C ILE A 145 -21.69 -18.40 -15.01
N ILE A 146 -20.57 -17.66 -15.04
CA ILE A 146 -19.30 -18.15 -14.54
C ILE A 146 -19.27 -17.98 -13.02
N PHE A 147 -19.03 -19.09 -12.31
CA PHE A 147 -19.00 -19.11 -10.86
C PHE A 147 -17.83 -19.95 -10.32
N ARG A 148 -17.52 -19.76 -9.05
CA ARG A 148 -16.58 -20.61 -8.32
C ARG A 148 -17.37 -21.73 -7.63
N PRO A 149 -17.09 -23.02 -7.91
CA PRO A 149 -17.67 -24.14 -7.17
C PRO A 149 -17.41 -24.04 -5.67
N LEU A 150 -18.34 -24.53 -4.87
CA LEU A 150 -18.17 -24.62 -3.45
C LEU A 150 -17.29 -25.82 -3.09
N ASP A 151 -16.56 -25.74 -1.96
CA ASP A 151 -15.66 -26.81 -1.53
C ASP A 151 -16.42 -28.09 -1.09
N SER A 152 -17.69 -27.97 -0.72
CA SER A 152 -18.57 -29.10 -0.40
C SER A 152 -19.41 -29.48 -1.61
N GLU A 153 -19.24 -30.70 -2.12
CA GLU A 153 -19.98 -31.23 -3.28
C GLU A 153 -21.50 -31.12 -3.09
N LYS A 154 -22.02 -31.55 -1.92
CA LYS A 154 -23.45 -31.45 -1.60
C LYS A 154 -23.98 -30.01 -1.60
N ALA A 155 -23.17 -29.07 -1.15
CA ALA A 155 -23.53 -27.66 -1.16
C ALA A 155 -23.47 -27.08 -2.60
N ASP A 156 -22.48 -27.50 -3.38
CA ASP A 156 -22.32 -27.10 -4.77
C ASP A 156 -23.50 -27.59 -5.63
N ASP A 157 -23.88 -28.86 -5.50
CA ASP A 157 -25.04 -29.44 -6.20
C ASP A 157 -26.35 -28.73 -5.86
N TYR A 158 -26.53 -28.38 -4.58
CA TYR A 158 -27.72 -27.65 -4.16
C TYR A 158 -27.75 -26.24 -4.76
N VAL A 159 -26.64 -25.54 -4.76
CA VAL A 159 -26.52 -24.22 -5.36
C VAL A 159 -26.73 -24.30 -6.88
N ARG A 160 -26.16 -25.31 -7.55
CA ARG A 160 -26.37 -25.56 -8.99
C ARG A 160 -27.83 -25.78 -9.30
N THR A 161 -28.49 -26.65 -8.55
CA THR A 161 -29.92 -26.94 -8.74
C THR A 161 -30.77 -25.69 -8.52
N THR A 162 -30.49 -24.94 -7.46
CA THR A 162 -31.24 -23.72 -7.11
C THR A 162 -31.09 -22.63 -8.17
N ARG A 163 -29.85 -22.35 -8.58
CA ARG A 163 -29.54 -21.30 -9.57
C ARG A 163 -29.92 -21.70 -10.98
N GLY A 164 -29.89 -23.01 -11.29
CA GLY A 164 -30.29 -23.56 -12.59
C GLY A 164 -31.81 -23.68 -12.78
N ARG A 165 -32.63 -23.41 -11.76
CA ARG A 165 -34.09 -23.62 -11.74
C ARG A 165 -34.83 -23.03 -12.97
N PHE A 166 -34.35 -21.92 -13.50
CA PHE A 166 -34.98 -21.23 -14.64
C PHE A 166 -34.20 -21.39 -15.95
N GLY A 167 -33.42 -22.48 -16.08
CA GLY A 167 -32.69 -22.80 -17.32
C GLY A 167 -31.30 -22.13 -17.44
N MET A 168 -30.84 -21.48 -16.42
CA MET A 168 -29.49 -20.90 -16.40
C MET A 168 -28.43 -21.97 -16.21
N LYS A 169 -27.35 -21.92 -16.99
CA LYS A 169 -26.20 -22.83 -16.86
C LYS A 169 -25.12 -22.25 -15.95
N LEU A 170 -24.70 -23.03 -14.98
CA LEU A 170 -23.62 -22.67 -14.07
C LEU A 170 -22.30 -23.25 -14.58
N LEU A 171 -21.38 -22.36 -14.97
CA LEU A 171 -20.11 -22.70 -15.60
C LEU A 171 -18.98 -22.59 -14.57
N SER A 172 -18.31 -23.69 -14.27
CA SER A 172 -17.18 -23.64 -13.34
C SER A 172 -16.00 -22.87 -13.96
N ARG A 173 -15.21 -22.21 -13.12
CA ARG A 173 -14.02 -21.48 -13.59
C ARG A 173 -12.99 -22.36 -14.30
N LYS A 174 -12.94 -23.66 -14.01
CA LYS A 174 -11.95 -24.59 -14.57
C LYS A 174 -12.45 -25.24 -15.87
N GLU A 175 -13.68 -25.75 -15.88
CA GLU A 175 -14.21 -26.58 -16.96
C GLU A 175 -15.22 -25.84 -17.83
N GLY A 176 -15.80 -24.77 -17.33
CA GLY A 176 -16.86 -24.03 -18.00
C GLY A 176 -16.41 -23.11 -19.13
N PHE A 177 -15.10 -22.91 -19.35
CA PHE A 177 -14.62 -21.98 -20.38
C PHE A 177 -14.97 -22.44 -21.80
N ALA A 178 -14.79 -23.73 -22.10
CA ALA A 178 -15.19 -24.30 -23.40
C ALA A 178 -16.69 -24.15 -23.63
N GLN A 179 -17.51 -24.39 -22.60
CA GLN A 179 -18.95 -24.22 -22.65
C GLN A 179 -19.36 -22.75 -22.81
N ALA A 180 -18.69 -21.82 -22.14
CA ALA A 180 -18.92 -20.39 -22.34
C ALA A 180 -18.64 -19.95 -23.78
N MET A 181 -17.54 -20.45 -24.37
CA MET A 181 -17.22 -20.17 -25.76
C MET A 181 -18.28 -20.75 -26.73
N ARG A 182 -18.80 -21.95 -26.44
CA ARG A 182 -19.89 -22.53 -27.24
C ARG A 182 -21.15 -21.67 -27.18
N ILE A 183 -21.57 -21.29 -25.97
CA ILE A 183 -22.75 -20.43 -25.77
C ILE A 183 -22.63 -19.14 -26.58
N LEU A 184 -21.46 -18.45 -26.50
CA LEU A 184 -21.26 -17.21 -27.27
C LEU A 184 -21.22 -17.43 -28.79
N ARG A 185 -20.65 -18.56 -29.26
CA ARG A 185 -20.66 -18.91 -30.68
C ARG A 185 -22.10 -19.09 -31.18
N ASP A 186 -22.96 -19.67 -30.35
CA ASP A 186 -24.37 -19.90 -30.64
C ASP A 186 -25.26 -18.67 -30.37
N LYS A 187 -24.65 -17.47 -30.25
CA LYS A 187 -25.31 -16.18 -29.99
C LYS A 187 -26.02 -16.10 -28.63
N GLY A 188 -25.58 -16.91 -27.67
CA GLY A 188 -26.09 -16.88 -26.29
C GLY A 188 -25.46 -15.78 -25.43
N CYS A 189 -25.72 -15.87 -24.12
CA CYS A 189 -25.32 -14.88 -23.15
C CYS A 189 -24.42 -15.49 -22.08
N ILE A 190 -23.40 -14.72 -21.61
CA ILE A 190 -22.54 -15.10 -20.49
C ILE A 190 -22.56 -14.00 -19.44
N GLY A 191 -22.87 -14.34 -18.18
CA GLY A 191 -22.81 -13.45 -17.04
C GLY A 191 -21.53 -13.64 -16.21
N ILE A 192 -20.88 -12.55 -15.83
CA ILE A 192 -19.66 -12.54 -15.04
C ILE A 192 -19.74 -11.44 -13.98
N LEU A 193 -19.60 -11.82 -12.71
CA LEU A 193 -19.40 -10.85 -11.62
C LEU A 193 -17.91 -10.53 -11.52
N ILE A 194 -17.57 -9.25 -11.67
CA ILE A 194 -16.19 -8.81 -11.97
C ILE A 194 -15.53 -8.02 -10.81
N ASP A 195 -16.26 -7.75 -9.76
CA ASP A 195 -15.87 -6.87 -8.65
C ASP A 195 -15.04 -7.57 -7.56
N GLN A 196 -14.67 -8.84 -7.76
CA GLN A 196 -13.79 -9.56 -6.85
C GLN A 196 -12.34 -9.55 -7.31
N ASN A 197 -11.43 -9.75 -6.36
CA ASN A 197 -9.99 -9.87 -6.62
C ASN A 197 -9.68 -11.05 -7.55
N ALA A 198 -9.02 -10.79 -8.68
CA ALA A 198 -8.65 -11.82 -9.65
C ALA A 198 -7.32 -12.54 -9.34
N GLY A 199 -6.60 -12.13 -8.29
CA GLY A 199 -5.30 -12.70 -7.92
C GLY A 199 -4.22 -12.46 -8.97
N MET A 200 -3.23 -13.35 -9.05
CA MET A 200 -2.11 -13.24 -10.01
C MET A 200 -2.55 -13.32 -11.48
N GLN A 201 -3.70 -13.89 -11.77
CA GLN A 201 -4.16 -14.10 -13.14
C GLN A 201 -4.91 -12.90 -13.74
N GLY A 202 -5.17 -11.87 -12.93
CA GLY A 202 -5.78 -10.64 -13.40
C GLY A 202 -4.76 -9.64 -13.94
N ALA A 203 -5.26 -8.49 -14.40
CA ALA A 203 -4.47 -7.34 -14.78
C ALA A 203 -4.43 -6.30 -13.65
N LEU A 204 -3.30 -5.60 -13.49
CA LEU A 204 -3.23 -4.40 -12.66
C LEU A 204 -4.07 -3.29 -13.29
N THR A 205 -4.99 -2.79 -12.51
CA THR A 205 -5.82 -1.62 -12.82
C THR A 205 -6.05 -0.86 -11.52
N THR A 206 -6.63 0.33 -11.60
CA THR A 206 -7.16 0.99 -10.41
C THR A 206 -8.66 0.68 -10.25
N PHE A 207 -9.12 0.68 -9.01
CA PHE A 207 -10.52 0.64 -8.66
C PHE A 207 -10.77 1.48 -7.40
N LEU A 208 -11.63 2.49 -7.53
CA LEU A 208 -11.91 3.47 -6.47
C LEU A 208 -10.60 4.09 -5.93
N GLY A 209 -9.70 4.45 -6.84
CA GLY A 209 -8.43 5.09 -6.53
C GLY A 209 -7.35 4.20 -5.92
N ARG A 210 -7.51 2.87 -5.86
CA ARG A 210 -6.49 1.93 -5.37
C ARG A 210 -6.16 0.89 -6.43
N VAL A 211 -4.88 0.52 -6.53
CA VAL A 211 -4.42 -0.54 -7.44
C VAL A 211 -4.97 -1.89 -6.99
N CYS A 212 -5.55 -2.61 -7.93
CA CYS A 212 -6.12 -3.94 -7.71
C CYS A 212 -5.84 -4.89 -8.87
N SER A 213 -6.18 -6.17 -8.71
CA SER A 213 -6.13 -7.17 -9.77
C SER A 213 -7.53 -7.40 -10.33
N THR A 214 -7.75 -7.07 -11.61
CA THR A 214 -9.04 -7.17 -12.32
C THR A 214 -9.03 -8.32 -13.30
N THR A 215 -10.15 -9.06 -13.37
CA THR A 215 -10.31 -10.11 -14.39
C THR A 215 -10.52 -9.51 -15.77
N GLU A 216 -9.77 -9.98 -16.75
CA GLU A 216 -9.92 -9.59 -18.15
C GLU A 216 -10.89 -10.53 -18.91
N LEU A 217 -11.48 -11.51 -18.23
CA LEU A 217 -12.31 -12.54 -18.87
C LEU A 217 -13.48 -11.98 -19.69
N PRO A 218 -14.25 -10.97 -19.23
CA PRO A 218 -15.30 -10.35 -20.05
C PRO A 218 -14.75 -9.75 -21.33
N ALA A 219 -13.64 -9.03 -21.25
CA ALA A 219 -13.01 -8.36 -22.39
C ALA A 219 -12.49 -9.37 -23.43
N VAL A 220 -11.82 -10.42 -22.97
CA VAL A 220 -11.31 -11.50 -23.83
C VAL A 220 -12.46 -12.21 -24.55
N LEU A 221 -13.56 -12.52 -23.86
CA LEU A 221 -14.72 -13.16 -24.48
C LEU A 221 -15.40 -12.22 -25.48
N ALA A 222 -15.59 -10.96 -25.11
CA ALA A 222 -16.25 -10.00 -25.98
C ALA A 222 -15.46 -9.74 -27.26
N THR A 223 -14.14 -9.52 -27.15
CA THR A 223 -13.27 -9.32 -28.32
C THR A 223 -13.25 -10.55 -29.23
N LYS A 224 -13.12 -11.76 -28.63
CA LYS A 224 -13.04 -13.01 -29.41
C LYS A 224 -14.31 -13.32 -30.20
N PHE A 225 -15.48 -13.01 -29.66
CA PHE A 225 -16.78 -13.36 -30.27
C PHE A 225 -17.52 -12.15 -30.83
N ASN A 226 -16.92 -10.98 -30.90
CA ASN A 226 -17.57 -9.71 -31.26
C ASN A 226 -18.90 -9.52 -30.51
N ALA A 227 -18.86 -9.81 -29.19
CA ALA A 227 -20.02 -9.76 -28.32
C ALA A 227 -20.29 -8.35 -27.80
N ASP A 228 -21.56 -8.01 -27.64
CA ASP A 228 -21.95 -6.80 -26.93
C ASP A 228 -21.66 -6.96 -25.45
N ILE A 229 -21.04 -5.94 -24.83
CA ILE A 229 -20.82 -5.89 -23.38
C ILE A 229 -21.90 -5.03 -22.76
N ARG A 230 -22.62 -5.59 -21.82
CA ARG A 230 -23.67 -4.90 -21.10
C ARG A 230 -23.59 -5.17 -19.61
N THR A 231 -24.00 -4.18 -18.84
CA THR A 231 -24.20 -4.35 -17.41
C THR A 231 -25.44 -5.21 -17.14
N PHE A 232 -25.47 -5.89 -16.01
CA PHE A 232 -26.68 -6.53 -15.50
C PHE A 232 -26.61 -6.58 -13.98
N PHE A 233 -27.44 -5.80 -13.30
CA PHE A 233 -27.38 -5.66 -11.86
C PHE A 233 -28.74 -5.34 -11.23
N PRO A 234 -28.98 -5.79 -9.97
CA PRO A 234 -30.18 -5.49 -9.21
C PRO A 234 -30.05 -4.13 -8.52
N ARG A 235 -30.88 -3.17 -8.86
CA ARG A 235 -31.07 -1.93 -8.10
C ARG A 235 -32.14 -2.20 -7.03
N ARG A 236 -31.72 -2.25 -5.78
CA ARG A 236 -32.62 -2.47 -4.65
C ARG A 236 -33.55 -1.27 -4.43
N THR A 237 -34.87 -1.51 -4.42
CA THR A 237 -35.91 -0.49 -4.20
C THR A 237 -36.62 -0.64 -2.84
N GLY A 238 -36.48 -1.78 -2.17
CA GLY A 238 -37.05 -2.07 -0.86
C GLY A 238 -36.54 -3.41 -0.32
N PHE A 239 -37.02 -3.82 0.87
CA PHE A 239 -36.70 -5.15 1.40
C PHE A 239 -37.29 -6.21 0.44
N TRP A 240 -36.40 -7.08 -0.06
CA TRP A 240 -36.72 -8.04 -1.12
C TRP A 240 -37.47 -7.40 -2.30
N ARG A 241 -37.00 -6.25 -2.74
CA ARG A 241 -37.49 -5.57 -3.95
C ARG A 241 -36.31 -5.08 -4.77
N ALA A 242 -36.27 -5.47 -6.03
CA ALA A 242 -35.22 -5.04 -6.97
C ALA A 242 -35.78 -4.80 -8.38
N THR A 243 -35.25 -3.78 -9.01
CA THR A 243 -35.38 -3.56 -10.45
C THR A 243 -34.06 -3.91 -11.11
N PHE A 244 -34.11 -4.79 -12.11
CA PHE A 244 -32.93 -5.11 -12.92
C PHE A 244 -32.77 -4.14 -14.06
N ASP A 245 -31.56 -3.63 -14.19
CA ASP A 245 -31.17 -2.72 -15.26
C ASP A 245 -30.01 -3.30 -16.07
N SER A 246 -29.89 -2.84 -17.32
CA SER A 246 -28.83 -3.23 -18.23
C SER A 246 -28.51 -2.10 -19.19
N GLU A 247 -27.25 -1.68 -19.20
CA GLU A 247 -26.72 -0.61 -20.03
C GLU A 247 -25.53 -1.13 -20.87
N PRO A 248 -25.30 -0.63 -22.09
CA PRO A 248 -24.08 -0.94 -22.82
C PRO A 248 -22.86 -0.34 -22.13
N ILE A 249 -21.75 -1.04 -22.11
CA ILE A 249 -20.44 -0.49 -21.72
C ILE A 249 -19.82 0.14 -22.97
N ILE A 250 -19.54 1.43 -22.90
CA ILE A 250 -18.86 2.17 -23.99
C ILE A 250 -17.36 1.92 -23.86
N HIS A 251 -16.72 1.52 -24.96
CA HIS A 251 -15.31 1.14 -25.00
C HIS A 251 -14.69 1.36 -26.39
N ASP A 252 -13.36 1.32 -26.47
CA ASP A 252 -12.56 1.51 -27.70
C ASP A 252 -12.45 0.25 -28.59
N GLY A 253 -13.04 -0.87 -28.18
CA GLY A 253 -12.98 -2.17 -28.88
C GLY A 253 -11.77 -3.02 -28.49
N THR A 254 -10.78 -2.50 -27.77
CA THR A 254 -9.62 -3.27 -27.30
C THR A 254 -9.93 -4.01 -26.01
N SER A 255 -9.25 -5.16 -25.78
CA SER A 255 -9.41 -5.91 -24.52
C SER A 255 -9.00 -5.09 -23.30
N GLN A 256 -7.97 -4.25 -23.43
CA GLN A 256 -7.51 -3.32 -22.41
C GLN A 256 -8.56 -2.27 -22.09
N GLY A 257 -9.01 -1.55 -23.13
CA GLY A 257 -10.02 -0.50 -22.98
C GLY A 257 -11.34 -1.02 -22.42
N ILE A 258 -11.78 -2.21 -22.85
CA ILE A 258 -12.95 -2.87 -22.28
C ILE A 258 -12.78 -3.13 -20.78
N THR A 259 -11.63 -3.69 -20.36
CA THR A 259 -11.37 -4.00 -18.94
C THR A 259 -11.38 -2.73 -18.08
N ILE A 260 -10.77 -1.65 -18.58
CA ILE A 260 -10.75 -0.35 -17.90
C ILE A 260 -12.17 0.28 -17.88
N ALA A 261 -12.88 0.27 -19.00
CA ALA A 261 -14.24 0.80 -19.10
C ALA A 261 -15.22 0.14 -18.13
N ILE A 262 -15.09 -1.19 -17.93
CA ILE A 262 -15.89 -1.93 -16.95
C ILE A 262 -15.61 -1.45 -15.53
N ASN A 263 -14.34 -1.27 -15.14
CA ASN A 263 -14.00 -0.73 -13.81
C ASN A 263 -14.54 0.70 -13.63
N GLN A 264 -14.39 1.56 -14.63
CA GLN A 264 -14.91 2.94 -14.59
C GLN A 264 -16.44 2.97 -14.42
N TRP A 265 -17.15 2.08 -15.11
CA TRP A 265 -18.59 1.95 -14.93
C TRP A 265 -18.94 1.53 -13.50
N LEU A 266 -18.21 0.55 -12.91
CA LEU A 266 -18.41 0.11 -11.53
C LEU A 266 -18.19 1.27 -10.54
N GLU A 267 -17.13 2.03 -10.72
CA GLU A 267 -16.81 3.20 -9.87
C GLU A 267 -17.94 4.22 -9.91
N LYS A 268 -18.38 4.58 -11.13
CA LYS A 268 -19.50 5.51 -11.33
C LYS A 268 -20.81 5.01 -10.70
N ALA A 269 -21.10 3.71 -10.83
CA ALA A 269 -22.30 3.13 -10.22
C ALA A 269 -22.25 3.21 -8.68
N LEU A 270 -21.06 3.11 -8.07
CA LEU A 270 -20.88 3.19 -6.62
C LEU A 270 -20.86 4.63 -6.06
N GLU A 271 -20.95 5.66 -6.91
CA GLU A 271 -21.24 7.05 -6.47
C GLU A 271 -22.67 7.17 -5.93
N ASP A 272 -23.60 6.34 -6.38
CA ASP A 272 -24.93 6.22 -5.79
C ASP A 272 -24.82 5.56 -4.39
N GLU A 273 -25.18 6.30 -3.34
CA GLU A 273 -25.08 5.81 -1.96
C GLU A 273 -25.89 4.52 -1.72
N ASN A 274 -27.00 4.31 -2.42
CA ASN A 274 -27.81 3.08 -2.27
C ASN A 274 -27.11 1.87 -2.91
N LEU A 275 -26.48 2.05 -4.07
CA LEU A 275 -25.68 1.01 -4.70
C LEU A 275 -24.41 0.75 -3.89
N SER A 276 -23.73 1.80 -3.43
CA SER A 276 -22.57 1.68 -2.55
C SER A 276 -22.93 0.93 -1.25
N ALA A 277 -24.05 1.26 -0.60
CA ALA A 277 -24.51 0.56 0.60
C ALA A 277 -24.88 -0.91 0.34
N ALA A 278 -25.20 -1.25 -0.90
CA ALA A 278 -25.55 -2.61 -1.31
C ALA A 278 -24.32 -3.43 -1.77
N TRP A 279 -23.17 -2.78 -2.02
CA TRP A 279 -21.97 -3.47 -2.48
C TRP A 279 -21.26 -4.24 -1.35
N LEU A 280 -20.54 -5.30 -1.74
CA LEU A 280 -19.88 -6.23 -0.82
C LEU A 280 -18.57 -5.65 -0.23
N TRP A 281 -18.65 -4.56 0.56
CA TRP A 281 -17.50 -3.92 1.23
C TRP A 281 -16.70 -4.86 2.15
N GLY A 282 -17.28 -5.96 2.58
CA GLY A 282 -16.63 -6.99 3.38
C GLY A 282 -15.74 -7.95 2.58
N HIS A 283 -15.71 -7.82 1.25
CA HIS A 283 -14.74 -8.48 0.38
C HIS A 283 -13.50 -7.60 0.22
N ASP A 284 -12.32 -8.22 0.32
CA ASP A 284 -11.05 -7.53 0.12
C ASP A 284 -10.69 -7.52 -1.38
N ARG A 285 -11.18 -6.51 -2.10
CA ARG A 285 -10.98 -6.31 -3.54
C ARG A 285 -9.49 -6.13 -3.87
N TRP A 286 -8.73 -5.54 -2.94
CA TRP A 286 -7.33 -5.18 -3.11
C TRP A 286 -6.36 -6.22 -2.55
N ARG A 287 -6.86 -7.34 -2.02
CA ARG A 287 -6.10 -8.39 -1.31
C ARG A 287 -4.83 -8.87 -2.03
N HIS A 288 -4.83 -8.90 -3.37
CA HIS A 288 -3.66 -9.37 -4.11
C HIS A 288 -2.45 -8.47 -3.89
N GLN A 289 -2.64 -7.15 -3.91
CA GLN A 289 -1.60 -6.17 -3.63
C GLN A 289 -1.30 -6.02 -2.13
N ASP A 290 -2.13 -6.60 -1.28
CA ASP A 290 -2.00 -6.58 0.18
C ASP A 290 -1.28 -7.82 0.75
N MET A 291 -0.77 -8.72 -0.10
CA MET A 291 0.00 -9.88 0.36
C MET A 291 1.35 -9.44 0.95
N PRO A 292 1.71 -9.84 2.19
CA PRO A 292 2.92 -9.37 2.86
C PRO A 292 4.20 -9.55 2.04
N SER A 293 4.39 -10.71 1.41
CA SER A 293 5.58 -11.01 0.59
C SER A 293 5.71 -10.20 -0.71
N LYS A 294 4.68 -9.43 -1.07
CA LYS A 294 4.62 -8.61 -2.29
C LYS A 294 4.24 -7.17 -1.98
N ARG A 295 4.20 -6.82 -0.69
CA ARG A 295 3.64 -5.54 -0.25
C ARG A 295 4.35 -4.32 -0.82
N LEU A 296 5.64 -4.44 -1.05
CA LEU A 296 6.49 -3.33 -1.50
C LEU A 296 6.74 -3.35 -3.01
N ARG A 297 5.88 -4.02 -3.80
CA ARG A 297 5.88 -3.95 -5.26
C ARG A 297 4.47 -4.07 -5.83
N LEU A 298 4.29 -3.66 -7.07
CA LEU A 298 3.10 -3.95 -7.87
C LEU A 298 3.41 -5.14 -8.80
N GLU A 299 2.61 -6.20 -8.74
CA GLU A 299 2.84 -7.40 -9.53
C GLU A 299 1.52 -8.07 -9.91
N SER A 300 1.36 -8.41 -11.18
CA SER A 300 0.29 -9.25 -11.71
C SER A 300 0.70 -9.83 -13.06
N LYS A 301 -0.16 -10.67 -13.67
CA LYS A 301 0.12 -11.26 -14.98
C LYS A 301 0.24 -10.21 -16.08
N ARG A 302 -0.54 -9.15 -16.02
CA ARG A 302 -0.51 -8.00 -16.94
C ARG A 302 -0.56 -6.70 -16.16
N ASP A 303 0.04 -5.69 -16.72
CA ASP A 303 0.00 -4.32 -16.20
C ASP A 303 -0.73 -3.42 -17.21
N LEU A 304 -1.86 -2.87 -16.80
CA LEU A 304 -2.67 -1.94 -17.58
C LEU A 304 -2.65 -0.52 -16.98
N LEU A 305 -1.79 -0.26 -15.97
CA LEU A 305 -1.79 1.02 -15.28
C LEU A 305 -1.43 2.18 -16.20
N SER A 306 -0.46 1.98 -17.11
CA SER A 306 -0.08 3.01 -18.09
C SER A 306 -1.21 3.32 -19.08
N ASP A 307 -1.94 2.30 -19.54
CA ASP A 307 -3.08 2.48 -20.45
C ASP A 307 -4.24 3.19 -19.71
N GLU A 308 -4.47 2.80 -18.47
CA GLU A 308 -5.49 3.41 -17.63
C GLU A 308 -5.20 4.88 -17.32
N LEU A 309 -3.95 5.25 -17.01
CA LEU A 309 -3.56 6.64 -16.80
C LEU A 309 -3.85 7.49 -18.04
N LYS A 310 -3.50 6.99 -19.24
CA LYS A 310 -3.80 7.68 -20.51
C LYS A 310 -5.31 7.85 -20.72
N LEU A 311 -6.11 6.79 -20.53
CA LEU A 311 -7.56 6.84 -20.71
C LEU A 311 -8.27 7.75 -19.70
N ARG A 312 -7.70 7.89 -18.50
CA ARG A 312 -8.23 8.78 -17.44
C ARG A 312 -7.66 10.19 -17.48
N ASN A 313 -6.71 10.51 -18.38
CA ASN A 313 -5.95 11.76 -18.42
C ASN A 313 -5.27 12.08 -17.07
N LEU A 314 -4.66 11.08 -16.46
CA LEU A 314 -3.93 11.21 -15.20
C LEU A 314 -2.42 11.10 -15.47
N GLU A 315 -1.62 11.96 -14.83
CA GLU A 315 -0.16 11.90 -14.89
C GLU A 315 0.40 10.84 -13.97
N ASN A 316 -0.22 10.64 -12.81
CA ASN A 316 0.26 9.75 -11.76
C ASN A 316 -0.88 8.90 -11.19
N LEU A 317 -0.51 7.74 -10.64
CA LEU A 317 -1.46 6.91 -9.90
C LEU A 317 -1.97 7.62 -8.64
N PRO A 318 -3.25 7.48 -8.31
CA PRO A 318 -3.78 7.92 -7.03
C PRO A 318 -3.04 7.25 -5.87
N ARG A 319 -2.64 8.04 -4.87
CA ARG A 319 -1.88 7.55 -3.71
C ARG A 319 -2.82 7.24 -2.55
N ASN A 320 -3.37 6.05 -2.53
CA ASN A 320 -4.36 5.63 -1.53
C ASN A 320 -3.92 4.45 -0.65
N THR A 321 -2.80 3.80 -0.97
CA THR A 321 -2.24 2.73 -0.11
C THR A 321 -1.33 3.37 0.94
N ARG A 322 -1.67 3.28 2.24
CA ARG A 322 -0.99 4.01 3.32
C ARG A 322 0.15 3.22 3.92
N LEU A 323 1.37 3.60 3.57
CA LEU A 323 2.61 3.05 4.13
C LEU A 323 3.17 3.99 5.20
N TRP A 324 3.19 3.53 6.45
CA TRP A 324 3.80 4.24 7.56
C TRP A 324 5.17 3.64 7.87
N ILE A 325 6.21 4.49 7.90
CA ILE A 325 7.58 4.07 8.13
C ILE A 325 8.10 4.77 9.39
N ARG A 326 8.37 3.97 10.42
CA ARG A 326 9.00 4.43 11.65
C ARG A 326 10.51 4.54 11.42
N MET A 327 10.98 5.78 11.23
CA MET A 327 12.38 6.09 10.97
C MET A 327 13.27 5.79 12.19
N PRO A 328 14.55 5.52 12.00
CA PRO A 328 15.52 5.40 13.09
C PRO A 328 15.59 6.66 13.97
N ASN A 329 16.30 6.56 15.11
CA ASN A 329 16.36 7.65 16.08
C ASN A 329 17.61 8.54 15.95
N TRP A 330 18.61 8.12 15.17
CA TRP A 330 19.87 8.84 14.98
C TRP A 330 19.92 9.41 13.57
N LEU A 331 20.50 10.60 13.41
CA LEU A 331 20.57 11.31 12.13
C LEU A 331 21.28 10.48 11.06
N GLY A 332 22.39 9.84 11.40
CA GLY A 332 23.14 8.99 10.48
C GLY A 332 22.28 7.85 9.94
N ASP A 333 21.57 7.13 10.83
CA ASP A 333 20.67 6.03 10.43
C ASP A 333 19.49 6.54 9.59
N VAL A 334 18.94 7.72 9.93
CA VAL A 334 17.85 8.33 9.14
C VAL A 334 18.31 8.61 7.72
N VAL A 335 19.50 9.20 7.57
CA VAL A 335 20.08 9.52 6.26
C VAL A 335 20.41 8.24 5.48
N MET A 336 21.03 7.24 6.12
CA MET A 336 21.31 5.94 5.51
C MET A 336 20.05 5.18 5.05
N ALA A 337 18.89 5.45 5.65
CA ALA A 337 17.63 4.83 5.25
C ALA A 337 17.00 5.48 4.00
N LEU A 338 17.35 6.72 3.64
CA LEU A 338 16.74 7.47 2.53
C LEU A 338 16.83 6.76 1.18
N PRO A 339 17.95 6.14 0.78
CA PRO A 339 18.02 5.36 -0.47
C PRO A 339 16.95 4.28 -0.58
N LEU A 340 16.62 3.63 0.53
CA LEU A 340 15.58 2.59 0.58
C LEU A 340 14.17 3.19 0.55
N ILE A 341 13.93 4.33 1.20
CA ILE A 341 12.64 5.04 1.13
C ILE A 341 12.36 5.48 -0.31
N ARG A 342 13.38 6.00 -1.01
CA ARG A 342 13.29 6.38 -2.42
C ARG A 342 13.02 5.16 -3.32
N ALA A 343 13.62 4.00 -3.01
CA ALA A 343 13.32 2.74 -3.70
C ALA A 343 11.87 2.29 -3.47
N ILE A 344 11.33 2.41 -2.24
CA ILE A 344 9.91 2.13 -1.95
C ILE A 344 9.01 3.06 -2.75
N ARG A 345 9.31 4.35 -2.83
CA ARG A 345 8.53 5.33 -3.63
C ARG A 345 8.47 4.90 -5.10
N LYS A 346 9.60 4.44 -5.67
CA LYS A 346 9.68 3.98 -7.06
C LYS A 346 8.88 2.70 -7.27
N ALA A 347 8.99 1.73 -6.35
CA ALA A 347 8.31 0.44 -6.41
C ALA A 347 6.79 0.54 -6.17
N ARG A 348 6.34 1.54 -5.40
CA ARG A 348 4.94 1.76 -5.02
C ARG A 348 4.52 3.21 -5.30
N PRO A 349 4.39 3.58 -6.58
CA PRO A 349 3.94 4.93 -6.98
C PRO A 349 2.51 5.23 -6.52
N ASP A 350 1.69 4.21 -6.24
CA ASP A 350 0.33 4.26 -5.70
C ASP A 350 0.28 4.43 -4.16
N ALA A 351 1.44 4.43 -3.49
CA ALA A 351 1.47 4.51 -2.04
C ALA A 351 1.50 5.95 -1.52
N GLU A 352 0.70 6.21 -0.50
CA GLU A 352 0.77 7.37 0.38
C GLU A 352 1.79 7.05 1.49
N ILE A 353 3.01 7.59 1.38
CA ILE A 353 4.12 7.31 2.30
C ILE A 353 4.14 8.34 3.42
N HIS A 354 4.03 7.84 4.65
CA HIS A 354 4.12 8.61 5.88
C HIS A 354 5.42 8.25 6.62
N LEU A 355 6.31 9.20 6.81
CA LEU A 355 7.48 9.04 7.66
C LEU A 355 7.18 9.51 9.08
N LEU A 356 7.59 8.74 10.08
CA LEU A 356 7.47 9.10 11.48
C LEU A 356 8.88 9.18 12.09
N ALA A 357 9.36 10.38 12.43
CA ALA A 357 10.71 10.66 12.86
C ALA A 357 10.76 11.60 14.08
N LYS A 358 11.93 11.76 14.71
CA LYS A 358 12.13 12.82 15.71
C LYS A 358 11.82 14.18 15.08
N GLY A 359 11.21 15.09 15.87
CA GLY A 359 10.82 16.41 15.40
C GLY A 359 11.98 17.23 14.81
N SER A 360 13.19 17.05 15.34
CA SER A 360 14.39 17.69 14.80
C SER A 360 14.72 17.28 13.36
N PHE A 361 14.25 16.13 12.89
CA PHE A 361 14.52 15.63 11.53
C PHE A 361 13.39 15.93 10.53
N ALA A 362 12.21 16.33 11.04
CA ALA A 362 11.01 16.44 10.22
C ALA A 362 11.17 17.41 9.03
N HIS A 363 11.69 18.60 9.27
CA HIS A 363 11.89 19.61 8.20
C HIS A 363 12.90 19.16 7.13
N LEU A 364 13.96 18.45 7.53
CA LEU A 364 14.92 17.90 6.57
C LEU A 364 14.25 16.83 5.70
N LEU A 365 13.53 15.90 6.31
CA LEU A 365 12.84 14.82 5.61
C LEU A 365 11.74 15.33 4.66
N ASP A 366 11.03 16.37 5.07
CA ASP A 366 10.04 17.04 4.24
C ASP A 366 10.69 17.66 2.98
N LYS A 367 11.83 18.35 3.18
CA LYS A 367 12.62 18.95 2.08
C LYS A 367 13.17 17.91 1.10
N VAL A 368 13.49 16.69 1.56
CA VAL A 368 13.95 15.57 0.72
C VAL A 368 12.86 15.11 -0.26
N GLY A 369 11.58 15.25 0.08
CA GLY A 369 10.46 15.00 -0.81
C GLY A 369 10.25 13.53 -1.21
N CYS A 370 10.80 12.58 -0.47
CA CYS A 370 10.62 11.14 -0.77
C CYS A 370 9.35 10.52 -0.16
N ALA A 371 8.60 11.29 0.63
CA ALA A 371 7.34 10.90 1.27
C ALA A 371 6.25 11.94 1.02
N ASP A 372 4.99 11.55 1.23
CA ASP A 372 3.84 12.45 1.10
C ASP A 372 3.62 13.26 2.39
N TYR A 373 3.93 12.63 3.53
CA TYR A 373 3.79 13.25 4.86
C TYR A 373 4.96 12.90 5.77
N VAL A 374 5.42 13.89 6.50
CA VAL A 374 6.42 13.71 7.57
C VAL A 374 5.80 14.09 8.90
N HIS A 375 5.76 13.15 9.83
CA HIS A 375 5.18 13.32 11.16
C HIS A 375 6.28 13.36 12.22
N ALA A 376 6.28 14.42 13.02
CA ALA A 376 7.12 14.47 14.20
C ALA A 376 6.62 13.49 15.27
N LEU A 377 7.52 12.72 15.87
CA LEU A 377 7.21 11.93 17.05
C LEU A 377 6.65 12.83 18.16
N PRO A 378 5.58 12.43 18.84
CA PRO A 378 5.06 13.16 19.97
C PRO A 378 6.11 13.31 21.08
N LYS A 379 5.97 14.34 21.93
CA LYS A 379 6.79 14.47 23.13
C LYS A 379 6.59 13.25 24.04
N GLN A 380 7.67 12.75 24.64
CA GLN A 380 7.65 11.59 25.54
C GLN A 380 7.02 11.96 26.89
N ASN A 381 5.69 11.95 26.94
CA ASN A 381 4.89 12.18 28.12
C ASN A 381 3.73 11.17 28.19
N ILE A 382 2.84 11.28 29.17
CA ILE A 382 1.69 10.39 29.38
C ILE A 382 0.81 10.27 28.12
N SER A 383 0.74 11.31 27.29
CA SER A 383 -0.07 11.30 26.05
C SER A 383 0.63 10.66 24.84
N TYR A 384 1.91 10.26 24.96
CA TYR A 384 2.67 9.69 23.86
C TYR A 384 1.96 8.54 23.17
N PHE A 385 1.62 7.51 23.93
CA PHE A 385 0.93 6.33 23.38
C PHE A 385 -0.50 6.61 22.94
N LYS A 386 -1.17 7.60 23.54
CA LYS A 386 -2.50 8.06 23.12
C LYS A 386 -2.47 8.63 21.69
N SER A 387 -1.38 9.24 21.27
CA SER A 387 -1.21 9.73 19.90
C SER A 387 -1.23 8.57 18.89
N PHE A 388 -0.50 7.50 19.16
CA PHE A 388 -0.52 6.29 18.31
C PHE A 388 -1.87 5.58 18.31
N TRP A 389 -2.56 5.58 19.46
CA TRP A 389 -3.93 5.09 19.51
C TRP A 389 -4.88 5.89 18.60
N ARG A 390 -4.69 7.20 18.49
CA ARG A 390 -5.49 8.06 17.60
C ARG A 390 -5.21 7.77 16.13
N LEU A 391 -3.98 7.42 15.76
CA LEU A 391 -3.60 7.06 14.39
C LEU A 391 -4.37 5.86 13.83
N ARG A 392 -4.98 5.02 14.67
CA ARG A 392 -5.87 3.94 14.18
C ARG A 392 -7.02 4.42 13.30
N LYS A 393 -7.43 5.69 13.46
CA LYS A 393 -8.50 6.32 12.68
C LYS A 393 -8.05 6.69 11.27
N THR A 394 -6.77 6.70 10.97
CA THR A 394 -6.22 6.92 9.62
C THR A 394 -6.13 5.62 8.82
N TYR A 395 -6.45 4.48 9.43
CA TYR A 395 -6.43 3.16 8.80
C TYR A 395 -5.13 2.86 8.03
N PRO A 396 -3.95 2.86 8.68
CA PRO A 396 -2.70 2.50 8.02
C PRO A 396 -2.78 1.06 7.49
N ASP A 397 -2.31 0.83 6.26
CA ASP A 397 -2.28 -0.49 5.63
C ASP A 397 -1.03 -1.27 6.06
N VAL A 398 0.11 -0.59 6.09
CA VAL A 398 1.41 -1.15 6.46
C VAL A 398 2.12 -0.23 7.44
N TRP A 399 2.80 -0.82 8.40
CA TRP A 399 3.71 -0.16 9.30
C TRP A 399 5.09 -0.84 9.24
N ILE A 400 6.10 -0.12 8.77
CA ILE A 400 7.48 -0.60 8.64
C ILE A 400 8.31 -0.04 9.79
N CYS A 401 8.86 -0.92 10.66
CA CYS A 401 9.74 -0.54 11.73
C CYS A 401 11.20 -0.63 11.28
N LEU A 402 11.86 0.50 11.04
CA LEU A 402 13.33 0.55 10.90
C LEU A 402 14.03 0.61 12.27
N THR A 403 13.26 0.66 13.36
CA THR A 403 13.76 0.57 14.74
C THR A 403 13.62 -0.86 15.27
N ASN A 404 14.51 -1.22 16.22
CA ASN A 404 14.49 -2.53 16.89
C ASN A 404 14.15 -2.42 18.38
N SER A 405 13.29 -1.49 18.77
CA SER A 405 12.93 -1.25 20.15
C SER A 405 11.52 -1.74 20.46
N VAL A 406 11.31 -2.23 21.68
CA VAL A 406 9.98 -2.59 22.21
C VAL A 406 9.02 -1.41 22.11
N ARG A 407 9.50 -0.18 22.31
CA ARG A 407 8.69 1.02 22.15
C ARG A 407 8.13 1.14 20.73
N GLY A 408 8.98 0.97 19.71
CA GLY A 408 8.54 1.00 18.31
C GLY A 408 7.50 -0.07 17.99
N ASP A 409 7.58 -1.23 18.63
CA ASP A 409 6.60 -2.30 18.48
C ASP A 409 5.25 -1.94 19.13
N ILE A 410 5.28 -1.30 20.32
CA ILE A 410 4.06 -0.79 20.98
C ILE A 410 3.43 0.32 20.14
N GLU A 411 4.25 1.24 19.60
CA GLU A 411 3.78 2.29 18.67
C GLU A 411 2.99 1.67 17.52
N ALA A 412 3.58 0.70 16.82
CA ALA A 412 2.96 -0.01 15.71
C ALA A 412 1.67 -0.76 16.12
N TRP A 413 1.69 -1.44 17.27
CA TRP A 413 0.55 -2.22 17.78
C TRP A 413 -0.64 -1.34 18.12
N LEU A 414 -0.40 -0.18 18.72
CA LEU A 414 -1.46 0.77 19.10
C LEU A 414 -2.22 1.31 17.89
N THR A 415 -1.62 1.42 16.71
CA THR A 415 -2.30 1.86 15.49
C THR A 415 -3.31 0.84 14.96
N ARG A 416 -3.26 -0.41 15.46
CA ARG A 416 -3.99 -1.55 14.88
C ARG A 416 -3.74 -1.78 13.39
N CYS A 417 -2.59 -1.31 12.87
CA CYS A 417 -2.18 -1.60 11.51
C CYS A 417 -2.19 -3.12 11.27
N PRO A 418 -2.81 -3.64 10.20
CA PRO A 418 -2.92 -5.08 9.96
C PRO A 418 -1.57 -5.71 9.62
N GLN A 419 -0.68 -4.98 8.97
CA GLN A 419 0.66 -5.43 8.57
C GLN A 419 1.72 -4.58 9.26
N ARG A 420 2.37 -5.15 10.27
CA ARG A 420 3.44 -4.52 11.04
C ARG A 420 4.72 -5.29 10.82
N PHE A 421 5.64 -4.71 10.05
CA PHE A 421 6.89 -5.32 9.60
C PHE A 421 8.07 -4.87 10.44
N GLY A 422 8.99 -5.77 10.72
CA GLY A 422 10.24 -5.44 11.39
C GLY A 422 11.24 -6.60 11.37
N ILE A 423 12.48 -6.29 11.73
CA ILE A 423 13.58 -7.25 11.79
C ILE A 423 13.55 -7.98 13.12
N LYS A 424 13.64 -9.29 13.11
CA LYS A 424 13.76 -10.14 14.31
C LYS A 424 15.14 -10.79 14.34
N ARG A 425 15.84 -10.63 15.47
CA ARG A 425 17.10 -11.32 15.78
C ARG A 425 16.83 -12.47 16.75
N VAL A 426 17.76 -13.42 16.82
CA VAL A 426 17.64 -14.57 17.73
C VAL A 426 17.48 -14.11 19.20
N SER A 427 18.18 -13.05 19.57
CA SER A 427 18.16 -12.50 20.94
C SER A 427 16.94 -11.62 21.25
N ASN A 428 16.07 -11.33 20.29
CA ASN A 428 14.97 -10.36 20.50
C ASN A 428 13.65 -10.86 19.92
N SER A 429 12.73 -11.26 20.80
CA SER A 429 11.36 -11.58 20.43
C SER A 429 10.54 -10.33 20.18
N ARG A 430 9.75 -10.26 19.08
CA ARG A 430 8.93 -9.12 18.70
C ARG A 430 7.45 -9.51 18.53
N PRO A 431 6.75 -9.94 19.58
CA PRO A 431 5.40 -10.51 19.50
C PRO A 431 4.31 -9.51 19.07
N LEU A 432 4.57 -8.22 19.18
CA LEU A 432 3.62 -7.18 18.78
C LEU A 432 3.63 -6.90 17.27
N LEU A 433 4.62 -7.40 16.53
CA LEU A 433 4.65 -7.34 15.07
C LEU A 433 3.82 -8.51 14.49
N THR A 434 3.26 -8.29 13.29
CA THR A 434 2.48 -9.33 12.60
C THR A 434 3.33 -10.17 11.65
N HIS A 435 4.39 -9.58 11.10
CA HIS A 435 5.30 -10.22 10.15
C HIS A 435 6.73 -9.77 10.44
N THR A 436 7.64 -10.70 10.55
CA THR A 436 9.04 -10.41 10.87
C THR A 436 9.97 -11.00 9.81
N PHE A 437 10.99 -10.25 9.45
CA PHE A 437 12.16 -10.78 8.78
C PHE A 437 13.12 -11.32 9.83
N ASN A 438 13.35 -12.62 9.82
CA ASN A 438 14.33 -13.25 10.71
C ASN A 438 15.72 -13.11 10.10
N VAL A 439 16.64 -12.45 10.81
CA VAL A 439 18.03 -12.33 10.34
C VAL A 439 18.63 -13.74 10.24
N PRO A 440 19.15 -14.14 9.06
CA PRO A 440 19.78 -15.44 8.91
C PRO A 440 20.97 -15.59 9.86
N ALA A 441 21.18 -16.78 10.44
CA ALA A 441 22.31 -17.05 11.33
C ALA A 441 23.69 -16.85 10.64
N SER A 442 23.73 -17.00 9.31
CA SER A 442 24.90 -16.76 8.49
C SER A 442 25.20 -15.28 8.22
N PHE A 443 24.29 -14.37 8.56
CA PHE A 443 24.47 -12.94 8.33
C PHE A 443 25.21 -12.30 9.49
N ASP A 444 26.51 -12.09 9.30
CA ASP A 444 27.36 -11.41 10.28
C ASP A 444 27.21 -9.87 10.13
N GLU A 445 26.44 -9.26 11.03
CA GLU A 445 26.19 -7.80 11.01
C GLU A 445 27.47 -6.97 11.15
N SER A 446 28.59 -7.52 11.60
CA SER A 446 29.87 -6.81 11.68
C SER A 446 30.57 -6.68 10.33
N LYS A 447 30.26 -7.56 9.38
CA LYS A 447 30.87 -7.64 8.04
C LYS A 447 29.99 -7.06 6.94
N HIS A 448 28.78 -6.63 7.27
CA HIS A 448 27.80 -6.10 6.33
C HIS A 448 27.33 -4.71 6.73
N HIS A 449 27.04 -3.90 5.73
CA HIS A 449 26.53 -2.56 5.98
C HIS A 449 25.10 -2.61 6.53
N GLN A 450 24.73 -1.65 7.42
CA GLN A 450 23.39 -1.57 8.00
C GLN A 450 22.28 -1.48 6.93
N THR A 451 22.53 -0.77 5.84
CA THR A 451 21.58 -0.66 4.72
C THR A 451 21.37 -1.97 3.98
N GLU A 452 22.34 -2.86 3.98
CA GLU A 452 22.19 -4.21 3.38
C GLU A 452 21.19 -5.05 4.18
N LEU A 453 21.29 -5.02 5.52
CA LEU A 453 20.32 -5.67 6.39
C LEU A 453 18.91 -5.12 6.16
N TRP A 454 18.76 -3.80 6.06
CA TRP A 454 17.47 -3.18 5.78
C TRP A 454 16.97 -3.51 4.37
N ASN A 455 17.85 -3.60 3.39
CA ASN A 455 17.50 -3.99 2.02
C ASN A 455 16.97 -5.43 1.98
N GLN A 456 17.65 -6.39 2.63
CA GLN A 456 17.19 -7.76 2.75
C GLN A 456 15.82 -7.85 3.47
N PHE A 457 15.64 -7.06 4.53
CA PHE A 457 14.38 -6.94 5.23
C PHE A 457 13.23 -6.45 4.32
N LEU A 458 13.45 -5.39 3.56
CA LEU A 458 12.43 -4.85 2.65
C LEU A 458 12.20 -5.76 1.44
N ALA A 459 13.25 -6.42 0.93
CA ALA A 459 13.16 -7.42 -0.13
C ALA A 459 12.31 -8.63 0.28
N HIS A 460 12.40 -9.07 1.55
CA HIS A 460 11.54 -10.11 2.10
C HIS A 460 10.04 -9.76 2.00
N PHE A 461 9.71 -8.47 2.04
CA PHE A 461 8.36 -7.94 1.87
C PHE A 461 8.09 -7.41 0.46
N GLY A 462 8.93 -7.78 -0.50
CA GLY A 462 8.68 -7.61 -1.92
C GLY A 462 9.36 -6.41 -2.58
N LEU A 463 10.21 -5.66 -1.92
CA LEU A 463 10.98 -4.60 -2.57
C LEU A 463 12.04 -5.23 -3.50
N LEU A 464 11.90 -5.02 -4.81
CA LEU A 464 12.86 -5.47 -5.82
C LEU A 464 13.71 -4.32 -6.36
N GLU A 465 13.32 -3.08 -6.11
CA GLU A 465 14.07 -1.90 -6.52
C GLU A 465 15.35 -1.76 -5.71
N ASN A 466 16.45 -1.44 -6.39
CA ASN A 466 17.71 -1.14 -5.74
C ASN A 466 17.64 0.18 -4.94
N PRO A 467 18.40 0.32 -3.85
CA PRO A 467 18.53 1.57 -3.13
C PRO A 467 18.95 2.72 -4.05
N VAL A 468 18.30 3.88 -3.95
CA VAL A 468 18.58 5.04 -4.78
C VAL A 468 19.63 5.91 -4.09
N THR A 469 20.91 5.71 -4.44
CA THR A 469 22.07 6.31 -3.78
C THR A 469 22.54 7.64 -4.36
N THR A 470 21.86 8.18 -5.37
CA THR A 470 22.15 9.52 -5.89
C THR A 470 21.90 10.57 -4.79
N PRO A 471 22.67 11.69 -4.74
CA PRO A 471 22.45 12.75 -3.77
C PRO A 471 21.00 13.18 -3.63
N ILE A 472 20.61 13.62 -2.44
CA ILE A 472 19.21 13.99 -2.12
C ILE A 472 18.82 15.35 -2.71
N PHE A 473 19.79 16.25 -2.90
CA PHE A 473 19.60 17.53 -3.57
C PHE A 473 20.55 17.66 -4.75
N SER A 474 20.09 18.23 -5.83
CA SER A 474 20.92 18.56 -6.99
C SER A 474 21.61 19.91 -6.74
N THR A 475 22.66 19.91 -5.93
CA THR A 475 23.51 21.08 -5.75
C THR A 475 24.79 20.91 -6.56
N ALA A 476 25.18 21.94 -7.30
CA ALA A 476 26.48 21.97 -7.91
C ALA A 476 27.55 21.96 -6.80
N HIS A 477 28.50 21.03 -6.88
CA HIS A 477 29.61 20.97 -5.92
C HIS A 477 30.38 22.29 -5.96
N ASN A 478 30.54 22.95 -4.80
CA ASN A 478 31.30 24.19 -4.70
C ASN A 478 32.79 23.89 -4.50
N ALA A 479 33.53 23.72 -5.59
CA ALA A 479 34.98 23.41 -5.55
C ALA A 479 35.84 24.50 -4.85
N GLN A 480 35.33 25.69 -4.70
CA GLN A 480 36.03 26.85 -4.05
C GLN A 480 35.57 27.10 -2.60
N GLY A 481 34.64 26.29 -2.10
CA GLY A 481 34.10 26.44 -0.76
C GLY A 481 35.12 26.09 0.35
N PRO A 482 34.79 26.42 1.61
CA PRO A 482 35.63 26.06 2.75
C PRO A 482 35.65 24.54 2.99
N ILE A 483 36.63 24.09 3.80
CA ILE A 483 36.63 22.74 4.38
C ILE A 483 35.81 22.78 5.66
N ALA A 484 34.76 21.95 5.75
CA ALA A 484 34.02 21.83 7.01
C ALA A 484 34.69 20.82 7.93
N LEU A 485 34.77 21.16 9.20
CA LEU A 485 35.22 20.27 10.27
C LEU A 485 34.04 19.96 11.19
N LEU A 486 33.75 18.66 11.36
CA LEU A 486 32.70 18.18 12.25
C LEU A 486 33.33 17.40 13.42
N PRO A 487 33.76 18.10 14.48
CA PRO A 487 34.51 17.50 15.60
C PRO A 487 33.60 16.79 16.59
N GLY A 488 32.29 16.97 16.51
CA GLY A 488 31.32 16.41 17.44
C GLY A 488 31.07 14.91 17.23
N SER A 489 30.62 14.26 18.30
CA SER A 489 30.07 12.91 18.30
C SER A 489 29.12 12.78 19.47
N GLU A 490 27.81 12.66 19.18
CA GLU A 490 26.77 12.60 20.21
C GLU A 490 26.93 11.34 21.07
N ASN A 491 27.00 11.49 22.40
CA ASN A 491 27.07 10.40 23.39
C ASN A 491 28.25 9.41 23.25
N SER A 492 29.30 9.75 22.48
CA SER A 492 30.44 8.85 22.21
C SER A 492 31.75 9.62 22.12
N PRO A 493 32.28 10.08 23.27
CA PRO A 493 33.55 10.84 23.30
C PRO A 493 34.73 10.09 22.66
N GLU A 494 34.75 8.77 22.76
CA GLU A 494 35.77 7.89 22.20
C GLU A 494 35.86 7.94 20.67
N LYS A 495 34.81 8.42 20.01
CA LYS A 495 34.76 8.64 18.56
C LYS A 495 35.30 10.00 18.12
N ARG A 496 35.79 10.82 19.04
CA ARG A 496 36.24 12.17 18.73
C ARG A 496 37.73 12.16 18.43
N TRP A 497 38.07 12.73 17.28
CA TRP A 497 39.47 13.01 16.96
C TRP A 497 39.98 14.10 17.87
N PRO A 498 41.26 14.05 18.37
CA PRO A 498 41.78 15.03 19.33
C PRO A 498 41.72 16.49 18.83
N VAL A 499 41.38 17.41 19.71
CA VAL A 499 41.31 18.86 19.41
C VAL A 499 42.59 19.36 18.78
N ASP A 500 43.76 19.01 19.38
CA ASP A 500 45.08 19.43 18.88
C ASP A 500 45.38 18.89 17.48
N TYR A 501 44.74 17.76 17.09
CA TYR A 501 44.92 17.19 15.77
C TYR A 501 44.11 17.97 14.71
N PHE A 502 42.93 18.46 15.05
CA PHE A 502 42.20 19.40 14.18
C PHE A 502 42.97 20.71 14.02
N ARG A 503 43.52 21.23 15.11
CA ARG A 503 44.36 22.44 15.10
C ARG A 503 45.58 22.25 14.19
N LYS A 504 46.29 21.14 14.33
CA LYS A 504 47.46 20.80 13.50
C LYS A 504 47.10 20.65 12.04
N LEU A 505 45.97 20.04 11.73
CA LEU A 505 45.46 19.91 10.35
C LEU A 505 45.25 21.31 9.72
N ILE A 506 44.61 22.24 10.43
CA ILE A 506 44.43 23.64 9.99
C ILE A 506 45.79 24.31 9.71
N GLN A 507 46.79 24.11 10.57
CA GLN A 507 48.14 24.64 10.38
C GLN A 507 48.85 24.05 9.15
N LEU A 508 48.65 22.78 8.86
CA LEU A 508 49.21 22.11 7.67
C LEU A 508 48.60 22.61 6.35
N ARG A 509 47.50 23.38 6.40
CA ARG A 509 46.76 23.90 5.25
C ARG A 509 46.64 25.44 5.29
N PRO A 510 47.74 26.19 5.13
CA PRO A 510 47.76 27.64 5.38
C PRO A 510 46.95 28.47 4.39
N THR A 511 46.56 27.91 3.23
CA THR A 511 45.78 28.61 2.20
C THR A 511 44.29 28.29 2.24
N ASP A 512 43.87 27.28 2.99
CA ASP A 512 42.49 26.83 3.02
C ASP A 512 41.63 27.59 4.02
N GLN A 513 40.36 27.81 3.68
CA GLN A 513 39.32 28.31 4.57
C GLN A 513 38.63 27.13 5.29
N PHE A 514 38.34 27.32 6.57
CA PHE A 514 37.70 26.30 7.38
C PHE A 514 36.41 26.83 8.03
N VAL A 515 35.42 25.98 8.13
CA VAL A 515 34.21 26.22 8.94
C VAL A 515 34.00 25.05 9.90
N ILE A 516 33.86 25.37 11.19
CA ILE A 516 33.56 24.36 12.21
C ILE A 516 32.03 24.33 12.40
N LEU A 517 31.45 23.16 12.23
CA LEU A 517 30.02 22.94 12.33
C LEU A 517 29.71 21.79 13.32
N GLY A 518 28.60 21.90 14.00
CA GLY A 518 28.16 20.89 14.98
C GLY A 518 26.91 21.31 15.74
N THR A 519 26.53 20.50 16.72
CA THR A 519 25.39 20.75 17.60
C THR A 519 25.77 21.74 18.73
N PRO A 520 24.79 22.31 19.45
CA PRO A 520 25.08 23.14 20.63
C PRO A 520 25.96 22.46 21.70
N THR A 521 25.88 21.12 21.80
CA THR A 521 26.72 20.35 22.73
C THR A 521 28.19 20.25 22.31
N ASP A 522 28.51 20.55 21.05
CA ASP A 522 29.84 20.49 20.47
C ASP A 522 30.57 21.85 20.55
N VAL A 523 29.90 22.94 20.98
CA VAL A 523 30.45 24.29 21.07
C VAL A 523 31.76 24.34 21.85
N PRO A 524 31.92 23.71 23.04
CA PRO A 524 33.18 23.75 23.77
C PRO A 524 34.37 23.19 22.99
N ILE A 525 34.13 22.13 22.19
CA ILE A 525 35.16 21.51 21.35
C ILE A 525 35.50 22.43 20.18
N ALA A 526 34.47 22.99 19.54
CA ALA A 526 34.64 23.91 18.41
C ALA A 526 35.41 25.19 18.82
N ASP A 527 35.11 25.77 20.00
CA ASP A 527 35.81 26.92 20.56
C ASP A 527 37.27 26.59 20.86
N ALA A 528 37.56 25.42 21.43
CA ALA A 528 38.93 24.97 21.67
C ALA A 528 39.73 24.78 20.36
N ILE A 529 39.11 24.33 19.28
CA ILE A 529 39.74 24.21 17.97
C ILE A 529 40.02 25.62 17.38
N ALA A 530 39.03 26.53 17.46
CA ALA A 530 39.12 27.88 16.91
C ALA A 530 40.02 28.85 17.72
N ALA A 531 40.33 28.53 19.00
CA ALA A 531 41.12 29.38 19.87
C ALA A 531 42.48 29.75 19.27
N ASN A 532 42.78 31.06 19.18
CA ASN A 532 44.02 31.60 18.61
C ASN A 532 44.27 31.21 17.14
N MET A 533 43.21 30.85 16.37
CA MET A 533 43.27 30.71 14.92
C MET A 533 42.99 32.06 14.25
N ASP A 534 43.45 32.20 12.99
CA ASP A 534 43.23 33.39 12.20
C ASP A 534 41.83 33.42 11.54
N ASN A 535 41.56 34.45 10.73
CA ASN A 535 40.25 34.70 10.06
C ASN A 535 39.82 33.59 9.07
N ARG A 536 40.70 32.65 8.78
CA ARG A 536 40.40 31.51 7.90
C ARG A 536 39.52 30.46 8.60
N VAL A 537 39.37 30.53 9.90
CA VAL A 537 38.58 29.56 10.69
C VAL A 537 37.33 30.25 11.23
N THR A 538 36.19 29.84 10.72
CA THR A 538 34.88 30.34 11.17
C THR A 538 34.19 29.29 12.05
N ASN A 539 33.83 29.66 13.30
CA ASN A 539 33.04 28.77 14.16
C ASN A 539 31.55 29.07 14.06
N GLN A 540 30.82 28.17 13.43
CA GLN A 540 29.36 28.17 13.28
C GLN A 540 28.68 27.08 14.13
N CYS A 541 29.42 26.39 14.97
CA CYS A 541 28.91 25.30 15.80
C CYS A 541 27.78 25.81 16.73
N GLY A 542 26.69 25.07 16.78
CA GLY A 542 25.50 25.40 17.59
C GLY A 542 24.65 26.57 17.09
N LYS A 543 25.00 27.22 15.96
CA LYS A 543 24.29 28.41 15.43
C LYS A 543 23.27 28.11 14.34
N THR A 544 23.14 26.87 13.92
CA THR A 544 22.28 26.48 12.82
C THR A 544 21.15 25.53 13.26
N THR A 545 20.01 25.59 12.59
CA THR A 545 19.02 24.48 12.59
C THR A 545 19.56 23.31 11.77
N LEU A 546 18.96 22.13 11.82
CA LEU A 546 19.39 21.00 11.01
C LEU A 546 19.34 21.30 9.51
N LEU A 547 18.33 22.04 9.05
CA LEU A 547 18.24 22.47 7.64
C LEU A 547 19.32 23.48 7.30
N GLY A 548 19.54 24.49 8.15
CA GLY A 548 20.63 25.45 7.99
C GLY A 548 22.01 24.78 8.04
N PHE A 549 22.18 23.74 8.87
CA PHE A 549 23.38 22.91 8.88
C PHE A 549 23.60 22.20 7.53
N ALA A 550 22.54 21.63 6.94
CA ALA A 550 22.60 21.04 5.60
C ALA A 550 22.96 22.08 4.52
N GLU A 551 22.41 23.29 4.61
CA GLU A 551 22.73 24.42 3.72
C GLU A 551 24.20 24.86 3.84
N GLU A 552 24.72 24.97 5.06
CA GLU A 552 26.15 25.29 5.28
C GLU A 552 27.06 24.18 4.74
N LEU A 553 26.73 22.90 4.97
CA LEU A 553 27.48 21.77 4.41
C LEU A 553 27.53 21.83 2.87
N SER A 554 26.40 22.18 2.23
CA SER A 554 26.33 22.25 0.76
C SER A 554 27.23 23.33 0.15
N LYS A 555 27.69 24.32 0.93
CA LYS A 555 28.62 25.37 0.49
C LYS A 555 30.07 24.91 0.52
N CYS A 556 30.35 23.79 1.21
CA CYS A 556 31.72 23.32 1.47
C CYS A 556 32.24 22.47 0.29
N ARG A 557 33.52 22.56 0.00
CA ARG A 557 34.18 21.70 -0.99
C ARG A 557 34.54 20.31 -0.47
N LEU A 558 34.69 20.20 0.86
CA LEU A 558 35.06 18.97 1.55
C LEU A 558 34.52 19.00 2.99
N VAL A 559 34.14 17.86 3.49
CA VAL A 559 33.79 17.70 4.91
C VAL A 559 34.73 16.67 5.56
N ILE A 560 35.36 17.03 6.67
CA ILE A 560 36.15 16.11 7.50
C ILE A 560 35.38 15.91 8.80
N SER A 561 35.01 14.68 9.08
CA SER A 561 34.07 14.38 10.17
C SER A 561 34.44 13.12 10.92
N ASN A 562 34.27 13.11 12.21
CA ASN A 562 34.14 11.87 12.97
C ASN A 562 32.97 11.04 12.48
N ASP A 563 32.90 9.74 12.83
CA ASP A 563 31.72 8.87 12.58
C ASP A 563 30.48 9.46 13.29
N SER A 564 29.77 10.31 12.59
CA SER A 564 28.63 11.10 13.08
C SER A 564 27.53 11.26 12.04
N GLY A 565 26.34 11.71 12.50
CA GLY A 565 25.22 11.98 11.58
C GLY A 565 25.53 13.05 10.53
N GLY A 566 26.43 14.00 10.83
CA GLY A 566 26.86 15.03 9.89
C GLY A 566 27.64 14.50 8.70
N LEU A 567 28.48 13.47 8.91
CA LEU A 567 29.19 12.76 7.85
C LEU A 567 28.22 12.22 6.80
N HIS A 568 27.21 11.50 7.26
CA HIS A 568 26.20 10.90 6.37
C HIS A 568 25.38 11.96 5.64
N LEU A 569 25.03 13.05 6.34
CA LEU A 569 24.30 14.15 5.73
C LEU A 569 25.11 14.84 4.64
N ALA A 570 26.40 15.13 4.89
CA ALA A 570 27.28 15.72 3.88
C ALA A 570 27.39 14.83 2.64
N ASN A 571 27.62 13.53 2.83
CA ASN A 571 27.64 12.55 1.72
C ASN A 571 26.32 12.52 0.96
N ALA A 572 25.17 12.58 1.67
CA ALA A 572 23.85 12.60 1.03
C ALA A 572 23.58 13.88 0.23
N LEU A 573 24.20 15.00 0.63
CA LEU A 573 24.11 16.29 -0.07
C LEU A 573 25.01 16.38 -1.31
N GLY A 574 25.85 15.38 -1.58
CA GLY A 574 26.74 15.40 -2.71
C GLY A 574 28.13 15.97 -2.41
N VAL A 575 28.39 16.36 -1.18
CA VAL A 575 29.69 16.91 -0.78
C VAL A 575 30.70 15.78 -0.55
N PRO A 576 31.92 15.88 -1.07
CA PRO A 576 33.00 14.96 -0.75
C PRO A 576 33.28 14.90 0.75
N VAL A 577 33.54 13.71 1.30
CA VAL A 577 33.74 13.54 2.73
C VAL A 577 34.98 12.71 3.05
N ILE A 578 35.70 13.07 4.11
CA ILE A 578 36.69 12.24 4.80
C ILE A 578 36.11 11.87 6.16
N GLY A 579 35.74 10.60 6.32
CA GLY A 579 35.22 10.05 7.57
C GLY A 579 36.36 9.50 8.42
N LEU A 580 36.48 9.98 9.66
CA LEU A 580 37.51 9.56 10.62
C LEU A 580 36.95 8.40 11.45
N TYR A 581 37.48 7.20 11.20
CA TYR A 581 37.06 5.95 11.83
C TYR A 581 38.23 5.34 12.62
N GLY A 582 37.97 5.00 13.85
CA GLY A 582 38.94 4.34 14.71
C GLY A 582 38.28 3.23 15.51
N PRO A 583 37.55 3.54 16.60
CA PRO A 583 36.90 2.52 17.42
C PRO A 583 35.66 1.93 16.76
N THR A 584 35.05 2.62 15.78
CA THR A 584 33.81 2.21 15.13
C THR A 584 34.07 1.43 13.83
N ASN A 585 33.05 0.67 13.42
CA ASN A 585 33.11 -0.20 12.25
C ASN A 585 32.61 0.53 10.98
N PRO A 586 33.51 1.00 10.08
CA PRO A 586 33.11 1.69 8.85
C PRO A 586 32.42 0.79 7.83
N VAL A 587 32.65 -0.53 7.87
CA VAL A 587 31.93 -1.49 7.00
C VAL A 587 30.44 -1.43 7.31
N ARG A 588 30.08 -1.29 8.60
CA ARG A 588 28.69 -1.26 9.05
C ARG A 588 28.01 0.09 8.85
N THR A 589 28.74 1.18 9.06
CA THR A 589 28.16 2.54 9.16
C THR A 589 28.84 3.56 8.26
N GLY A 590 29.51 3.15 7.20
CA GLY A 590 30.10 4.08 6.24
C GLY A 590 29.07 4.88 5.45
N PRO A 591 29.52 5.89 4.68
CA PRO A 591 28.66 6.63 3.75
C PRO A 591 28.03 5.73 2.69
N VAL A 592 26.76 6.02 2.29
CA VAL A 592 26.00 5.16 1.36
C VAL A 592 25.63 5.81 0.02
N PHE A 593 25.75 7.13 -0.05
CA PHE A 593 25.46 7.85 -1.28
C PHE A 593 26.64 7.81 -2.25
N SER A 594 26.36 7.95 -3.54
CA SER A 594 27.35 7.85 -4.61
C SER A 594 28.32 9.05 -4.70
N SER A 595 28.29 9.96 -3.72
CA SER A 595 29.23 11.06 -3.60
C SER A 595 30.62 10.58 -3.17
N PRO A 596 31.72 11.26 -3.55
CA PRO A 596 33.06 10.85 -3.17
C PRO A 596 33.24 10.77 -1.66
N PHE A 597 33.83 9.69 -1.17
CA PHE A 597 34.20 9.58 0.24
C PHE A 597 35.49 8.81 0.45
N ILE A 598 36.19 9.14 1.51
CA ILE A 598 37.39 8.44 1.98
C ILE A 598 37.15 8.07 3.46
N LEU A 599 37.51 6.84 3.84
CA LEU A 599 37.47 6.37 5.21
C LEU A 599 38.90 6.37 5.77
N ALA A 600 39.21 7.33 6.60
CA ALA A 600 40.51 7.45 7.24
C ALA A 600 40.54 6.64 8.53
N GLN A 601 41.49 5.71 8.65
CA GLN A 601 41.70 4.86 9.81
C GLN A 601 43.16 4.88 10.24
N PRO A 602 43.46 4.65 11.56
CA PRO A 602 44.83 4.44 12.01
C PRO A 602 45.53 3.31 11.24
N VAL A 603 46.83 3.43 11.05
CA VAL A 603 47.64 2.41 10.39
C VAL A 603 47.49 1.05 11.11
N GLY A 604 47.23 0.00 10.32
CA GLY A 604 46.99 -1.35 10.87
C GLY A 604 45.68 -1.50 11.68
N CYS A 605 44.74 -0.55 11.55
CA CYS A 605 43.38 -0.73 12.08
C CYS A 605 42.64 -1.81 11.25
N PRO A 606 41.96 -2.77 11.91
CA PRO A 606 41.08 -3.70 11.18
C PRO A 606 40.00 -2.97 10.38
N ALA A 607 39.57 -3.53 9.25
CA ALA A 607 38.49 -2.96 8.45
C ALA A 607 37.20 -2.71 9.27
N THR A 608 36.99 -3.48 10.34
CA THR A 608 35.86 -3.36 11.25
C THR A 608 36.10 -2.36 12.41
N GLY A 609 37.19 -1.60 12.39
CA GLY A 609 37.54 -0.67 13.46
C GLY A 609 38.23 -1.35 14.64
N GLY A 610 38.36 -0.64 15.76
CA GLY A 610 38.89 -1.16 17.02
C GLY A 610 40.13 -0.44 17.56
N LYS A 611 40.71 0.52 16.82
CA LYS A 611 41.81 1.36 17.31
C LYS A 611 41.32 2.74 17.74
N PRO A 612 41.97 3.40 18.73
CA PRO A 612 41.62 4.75 19.10
C PRO A 612 41.96 5.78 18.02
N LEU A 613 41.13 6.82 17.86
CA LEU A 613 41.36 7.87 16.87
C LEU A 613 42.65 8.71 17.15
N SER A 614 43.20 8.67 18.34
CA SER A 614 44.48 9.29 18.65
C SER A 614 45.68 8.68 17.91
N GLU A 615 45.52 7.50 17.31
CA GLU A 615 46.54 6.87 16.45
C GLU A 615 46.42 7.33 14.97
N LEU A 616 45.38 8.05 14.57
CA LEU A 616 45.24 8.64 13.26
C LEU A 616 45.84 10.04 13.22
N THR A 617 47.02 10.20 12.65
CA THR A 617 47.76 11.47 12.70
C THR A 617 47.18 12.55 11.78
N PRO A 618 47.39 13.85 12.08
CA PRO A 618 46.99 14.96 11.21
C PRO A 618 47.62 14.90 9.82
N GLU A 619 48.86 14.47 9.73
CA GLU A 619 49.61 14.32 8.48
C GLU A 619 49.00 13.25 7.58
N ALA A 620 48.56 12.13 8.17
CA ALA A 620 47.84 11.09 7.45
C ALA A 620 46.52 11.61 6.87
N VAL A 621 45.73 12.35 7.63
CA VAL A 621 44.47 12.96 7.16
C VAL A 621 44.76 14.03 6.10
N ASN A 622 45.78 14.88 6.32
CA ASN A 622 46.18 15.90 5.34
C ASN A 622 46.57 15.32 3.98
N ALA A 623 47.24 14.18 3.94
CA ALA A 623 47.61 13.51 2.72
C ALA A 623 46.39 12.99 1.89
N LEU A 624 45.24 12.85 2.51
CA LEU A 624 44.00 12.44 1.85
C LEU A 624 43.22 13.61 1.23
N ILE A 625 43.59 14.85 1.58
CA ILE A 625 42.98 16.06 1.04
C ILE A 625 43.64 16.35 -0.32
N LEU A 626 43.00 15.91 -1.40
CA LEU A 626 43.45 16.23 -2.75
C LEU A 626 43.48 17.75 -2.96
N THR A 627 44.50 18.25 -3.58
CA THR A 627 44.69 19.69 -3.91
C THR A 627 43.69 20.14 -4.97
#